data_d0aa4dbd52b6f2a13746191fe2efec1b
#
_entry.id   d0aa4dbd52b6f2a13746191fe2efec1b
#
_cell.length_a   1.000
_cell.length_b   1.000
_cell.length_c   1.000
_cell.angle_alpha   90.00
_cell.angle_beta   90.00
_cell.angle_gamma   90.00
#
_symmetry.space_group_name_H-M   'P 1'
#
loop_
_entity.id
_entity.type
_entity.pdbx_description
1 polymer ?
#
loop_
_entity_poly.entity_id
_entity_poly.type
_entity_poly.pdbx_seq_one_letter_code
_entity_poly.pdbx_strand_id
1 'polypeptide(L)'
;LVKEAREKERAWVKKEKIYDIVPRSQCFERTGKRPIPLKWVDTNKGDHDNPNVRSRLVCKEIKAKMKGTSSELGPEEVFSSMPPLEAFMSLITLWVALVPKGYKLAFFDISRAHFMGTAQRELYVELEEEDLAEYGSDKCGLLRRSMYGTQDASQIWQKDYTELLTSDGFDRGVSNGAVFHKPSTDVRVM
;
A
#
# COMPACT_ATOMS: atom_id res chain seq x y z
N LEU A 1 -0.43 24.31 5.52
CA LEU A 1 -0.16 22.94 6.03
C LEU A 1 -0.78 21.86 5.15
N VAL A 2 -2.15 21.79 5.02
CA VAL A 2 -2.81 20.76 4.17
C VAL A 2 -2.36 20.86 2.72
N LYS A 3 -2.38 22.05 2.13
CA LYS A 3 -1.93 22.28 0.75
C LYS A 3 -0.49 21.82 0.53
N GLU A 4 0.41 22.17 1.41
CA GLU A 4 1.82 21.75 1.36
C GLU A 4 1.97 20.23 1.49
N ALA A 5 1.19 19.59 2.38
CA ALA A 5 1.22 18.15 2.55
C ALA A 5 0.71 17.41 1.30
N ARG A 6 -0.35 17.91 0.64
CA ARG A 6 -0.84 17.39 -0.64
C ARG A 6 0.17 17.60 -1.76
N GLU A 7 0.82 18.76 -1.82
CA GLU A 7 1.86 19.07 -2.81
C GLU A 7 3.06 18.10 -2.70
N LYS A 8 3.51 17.81 -1.48
CA LYS A 8 4.57 16.81 -1.22
C LYS A 8 4.16 15.41 -1.70
N GLU A 9 2.91 15.01 -1.47
CA GLU A 9 2.42 13.71 -1.92
C GLU A 9 2.30 13.65 -3.45
N ARG A 10 1.77 14.69 -4.10
CA ARG A 10 1.71 14.79 -5.58
C ARG A 10 3.10 14.74 -6.22
N ALA A 11 4.03 15.55 -5.71
CA ALA A 11 5.41 15.55 -6.20
C ALA A 11 6.03 14.15 -6.12
N TRP A 12 5.75 13.42 -5.06
CA TRP A 12 6.21 12.05 -4.90
C TRP A 12 5.53 11.09 -5.90
N VAL A 13 4.20 11.16 -6.06
CA VAL A 13 3.42 10.37 -7.03
C VAL A 13 3.97 10.56 -8.45
N LYS A 14 4.27 11.80 -8.86
CA LYS A 14 4.88 12.12 -10.16
C LYS A 14 6.31 11.58 -10.29
N LYS A 15 7.14 11.80 -9.27
CA LYS A 15 8.54 11.32 -9.23
C LYS A 15 8.63 9.82 -9.40
N GLU A 16 7.82 9.07 -8.68
CA GLU A 16 7.83 7.60 -8.69
C GLU A 16 6.99 7.00 -9.83
N LYS A 17 6.37 7.84 -10.66
CA LYS A 17 5.54 7.41 -11.81
C LYS A 17 4.50 6.37 -11.41
N ILE A 18 3.70 6.70 -10.40
CA ILE A 18 2.67 5.79 -9.87
C ILE A 18 1.65 5.43 -10.95
N TYR A 19 1.36 6.36 -11.85
CA TYR A 19 0.53 6.14 -13.03
C TYR A 19 1.10 6.87 -14.25
N ASP A 20 0.79 6.36 -15.44
CA ASP A 20 1.03 7.04 -16.69
C ASP A 20 -0.20 7.84 -17.11
N ILE A 21 0.02 9.00 -17.71
CA ILE A 21 -1.07 9.81 -18.28
C ILE A 21 -1.46 9.24 -19.64
N VAL A 22 -2.71 8.83 -19.76
CA VAL A 22 -3.26 8.21 -20.97
C VAL A 22 -4.59 8.85 -21.36
N PRO A 23 -5.04 8.73 -22.64
CA PRO A 23 -6.37 9.17 -23.02
C PRO A 23 -7.48 8.44 -22.24
N ARG A 24 -8.50 9.16 -21.82
CA ARG A 24 -9.68 8.58 -21.14
C ARG A 24 -10.43 7.58 -22.03
N SER A 25 -10.41 7.75 -23.36
CA SER A 25 -10.96 6.80 -24.31
C SER A 25 -10.34 5.40 -24.15
N GLN A 26 -9.04 5.32 -23.91
CA GLN A 26 -8.34 4.05 -23.67
C GLN A 26 -8.93 3.29 -22.49
N CYS A 27 -9.28 3.96 -21.40
CA CYS A 27 -9.92 3.33 -20.25
C CYS A 27 -11.26 2.68 -20.67
N PHE A 28 -12.09 3.40 -21.42
CA PHE A 28 -13.38 2.86 -21.87
C PHE A 28 -13.21 1.70 -22.86
N GLU A 29 -12.31 1.82 -23.80
CA GLU A 29 -12.02 0.78 -24.81
C GLU A 29 -11.52 -0.51 -24.17
N ARG A 30 -10.65 -0.40 -23.15
CA ARG A 30 -10.02 -1.55 -22.49
C ARG A 30 -10.88 -2.19 -21.40
N THR A 31 -11.61 -1.38 -20.65
CA THR A 31 -12.33 -1.86 -19.46
C THR A 31 -13.86 -1.77 -19.56
N GLY A 32 -14.39 -1.01 -20.50
CA GLY A 32 -15.83 -0.67 -20.57
C GLY A 32 -16.34 0.18 -19.40
N LYS A 33 -15.43 0.69 -18.55
CA LYS A 33 -15.74 1.39 -17.29
C LYS A 33 -15.14 2.79 -17.28
N ARG A 34 -15.61 3.61 -16.34
CA ARG A 34 -14.99 4.91 -16.06
C ARG A 34 -13.74 4.73 -15.18
N PRO A 35 -12.75 5.63 -15.28
CA PRO A 35 -11.65 5.67 -14.34
C PRO A 35 -12.14 5.76 -12.89
N ILE A 36 -11.42 5.16 -11.97
CA ILE A 36 -11.76 5.11 -10.55
C ILE A 36 -11.44 6.47 -9.91
N PRO A 37 -12.39 7.09 -9.18
CA PRO A 37 -12.13 8.36 -8.53
C PRO A 37 -11.03 8.29 -7.49
N LEU A 38 -10.25 9.35 -7.37
CA LEU A 38 -9.31 9.56 -6.27
C LEU A 38 -9.95 10.41 -5.16
N LYS A 39 -9.35 10.40 -3.99
CA LYS A 39 -9.66 11.30 -2.88
C LYS A 39 -8.43 11.59 -2.05
N TRP A 40 -8.41 12.76 -1.45
CA TRP A 40 -7.46 13.09 -0.40
C TRP A 40 -7.92 12.58 0.96
N VAL A 41 -6.98 12.04 1.72
CA VAL A 41 -7.14 11.71 3.13
C VAL A 41 -6.10 12.51 3.90
N ASP A 42 -6.55 13.58 4.51
CA ASP A 42 -5.72 14.48 5.32
C ASP A 42 -5.86 14.09 6.78
N THR A 43 -4.75 13.92 7.46
CA THR A 43 -4.72 13.52 8.87
C THR A 43 -3.70 14.37 9.61
N ASN A 44 -4.09 15.00 10.70
CA ASN A 44 -3.14 15.59 11.62
C ASN A 44 -2.55 14.50 12.53
N LYS A 45 -1.25 14.29 12.46
CA LYS A 45 -0.47 13.34 13.29
C LYS A 45 0.16 14.00 14.51
N GLY A 46 0.14 15.35 14.55
CA GLY A 46 0.53 16.13 15.70
C GLY A 46 -0.66 16.47 16.59
N ASP A 47 -0.44 17.37 17.51
CA ASP A 47 -1.46 17.94 18.38
C ASP A 47 -2.01 19.27 17.82
N HIS A 48 -2.79 19.99 18.62
CA HIS A 48 -3.39 21.26 18.24
C HIS A 48 -2.32 22.39 18.12
N ASP A 49 -1.32 22.36 19.00
CA ASP A 49 -0.30 23.40 19.08
C ASP A 49 0.85 23.16 18.08
N ASN A 50 1.13 21.89 17.80
CA ASN A 50 2.16 21.44 16.85
C ASN A 50 1.54 20.52 15.78
N PRO A 51 0.75 21.05 14.85
CA PRO A 51 0.10 20.24 13.84
C PRO A 51 1.12 19.65 12.86
N ASN A 52 1.02 18.36 12.63
CA ASN A 52 1.80 17.60 11.64
C ASN A 52 0.84 16.96 10.64
N VAL A 53 0.51 17.68 9.59
CA VAL A 53 -0.46 17.21 8.60
C VAL A 53 0.21 16.27 7.61
N ARG A 54 -0.37 15.08 7.48
CA ARG A 54 -0.04 14.09 6.45
C ARG A 54 -1.22 13.92 5.53
N SER A 55 -1.01 14.13 4.24
CA SER A 55 -1.99 13.89 3.19
C SER A 55 -1.64 12.63 2.40
N ARG A 56 -2.66 11.86 2.03
CA ARG A 56 -2.52 10.70 1.14
C ARG A 56 -3.53 10.79 0.02
N LEU A 57 -3.06 10.53 -1.19
CA LEU A 57 -3.93 10.33 -2.35
C LEU A 57 -4.39 8.87 -2.39
N VAL A 58 -5.70 8.63 -2.39
CA VAL A 58 -6.31 7.31 -2.20
C VAL A 58 -7.28 7.02 -3.32
N CYS A 59 -7.14 5.87 -3.94
CA CYS A 59 -8.08 5.32 -4.91
C CYS A 59 -9.40 4.90 -4.22
N LYS A 60 -10.55 5.25 -4.81
CA LYS A 60 -11.86 4.84 -4.30
C LYS A 60 -12.34 3.54 -4.94
N GLU A 61 -11.50 2.53 -4.97
CA GLU A 61 -11.94 1.20 -5.39
C GLU A 61 -12.72 0.53 -4.23
N ILE A 62 -13.93 1.05 -3.99
CA ILE A 62 -14.81 0.52 -2.96
C ILE A 62 -15.26 -0.87 -3.40
N LYS A 63 -15.20 -1.85 -2.50
CA LYS A 63 -15.91 -3.13 -2.68
C LYS A 63 -17.36 -2.78 -2.98
N ALA A 64 -17.71 -2.80 -4.26
CA ALA A 64 -19.02 -2.34 -4.66
C ALA A 64 -20.08 -3.30 -4.08
N LYS A 65 -20.79 -2.83 -3.08
CA LYS A 65 -22.20 -3.20 -2.89
C LYS A 65 -23.05 -2.63 -4.04
N MET A 66 -22.49 -2.54 -5.24
CA MET A 66 -23.24 -2.27 -6.44
C MET A 66 -23.89 -3.57 -6.85
N LYS A 67 -25.21 -3.67 -6.67
CA LYS A 67 -26.02 -4.71 -7.29
C LYS A 67 -25.56 -4.86 -8.74
N GLY A 68 -24.98 -6.00 -9.08
CA GLY A 68 -24.63 -6.37 -10.45
C GLY A 68 -23.16 -6.27 -10.88
N THR A 69 -22.24 -5.84 -10.03
CA THR A 69 -20.79 -5.95 -10.30
C THR A 69 -20.16 -6.92 -9.33
N SER A 70 -19.87 -8.13 -9.80
CA SER A 70 -18.96 -9.03 -9.11
C SER A 70 -17.62 -8.33 -8.95
N SER A 71 -17.04 -8.33 -7.75
CA SER A 71 -15.63 -8.04 -7.57
C SER A 71 -14.86 -8.99 -8.47
N GLU A 72 -14.02 -8.49 -9.36
CA GLU A 72 -13.17 -9.33 -10.23
C GLU A 72 -12.12 -10.11 -9.42
N LEU A 73 -11.99 -9.76 -8.13
CA LEU A 73 -11.02 -10.35 -7.20
C LEU A 73 -11.70 -11.30 -6.22
N GLY A 74 -11.14 -12.49 -6.11
CA GLY A 74 -11.51 -13.44 -5.08
C GLY A 74 -11.08 -12.99 -3.68
N PRO A 75 -11.64 -13.60 -2.61
CA PRO A 75 -11.25 -13.29 -1.23
C PRO A 75 -9.75 -13.45 -0.97
N GLU A 76 -9.10 -14.41 -1.63
CA GLU A 76 -7.67 -14.71 -1.48
C GLU A 76 -6.79 -13.63 -2.12
N GLU A 77 -7.27 -12.98 -3.18
CA GLU A 77 -6.54 -11.92 -3.89
C GLU A 77 -6.61 -10.56 -3.18
N VAL A 78 -7.46 -10.43 -2.17
CA VAL A 78 -7.65 -9.21 -1.36
C VAL A 78 -7.11 -9.39 0.04
N PHE A 79 -6.91 -10.63 0.47
CA PHE A 79 -6.47 -10.95 1.83
C PHE A 79 -4.98 -10.67 1.99
N SER A 80 -4.62 -10.01 3.08
CA SER A 80 -3.25 -9.94 3.56
C SER A 80 -3.20 -10.37 5.03
N SER A 81 -2.20 -11.19 5.37
CA SER A 81 -2.00 -11.65 6.73
C SER A 81 -1.58 -10.47 7.61
N MET A 82 -2.19 -10.39 8.79
CA MET A 82 -1.72 -9.52 9.86
C MET A 82 -1.26 -10.37 11.03
N PRO A 83 -0.12 -10.04 11.67
CA PRO A 83 0.28 -10.79 12.86
C PRO A 83 -0.75 -10.55 13.96
N PRO A 84 -1.22 -11.62 14.63
CA PRO A 84 -2.11 -11.47 15.76
C PRO A 84 -1.35 -10.90 16.96
N LEU A 85 -2.09 -10.32 17.92
CA LEU A 85 -1.48 -9.74 19.12
C LEU A 85 -0.67 -10.76 19.90
N GLU A 86 -1.10 -12.01 19.94
CA GLU A 86 -0.42 -13.13 20.60
C GLU A 86 0.97 -13.38 19.99
N ALA A 87 1.10 -13.29 18.68
CA ALA A 87 2.39 -13.43 17.99
C ALA A 87 3.33 -12.27 18.38
N PHE A 88 2.81 -11.05 18.42
CA PHE A 88 3.57 -9.88 18.87
C PHE A 88 4.01 -10.03 20.32
N MET A 89 3.12 -10.38 21.23
CA MET A 89 3.43 -10.59 22.66
C MET A 89 4.44 -11.72 22.86
N SER A 90 4.32 -12.81 22.09
CA SER A 90 5.27 -13.92 22.12
C SER A 90 6.67 -13.49 21.67
N LEU A 91 6.75 -12.67 20.61
CA LEU A 91 8.03 -12.13 20.14
C LEU A 91 8.69 -11.22 21.20
N ILE A 92 7.93 -10.35 21.84
CA ILE A 92 8.43 -9.48 22.92
C ILE A 92 8.92 -10.33 24.11
N THR A 93 8.12 -11.32 24.54
CA THR A 93 8.49 -12.21 25.65
C THR A 93 9.78 -12.97 25.31
N LEU A 94 9.88 -13.52 24.11
CA LEU A 94 11.08 -14.20 23.65
C LEU A 94 12.30 -13.26 23.63
N TRP A 95 12.13 -12.05 23.11
CA TRP A 95 13.20 -11.05 23.13
C TRP A 95 13.67 -10.75 24.55
N VAL A 96 12.77 -10.49 25.49
CA VAL A 96 13.14 -10.24 26.91
C VAL A 96 13.98 -11.39 27.49
N ALA A 97 13.60 -12.64 27.20
CA ALA A 97 14.35 -13.83 27.63
C ALA A 97 15.74 -13.95 26.97
N LEU A 98 15.90 -13.37 25.77
CA LEU A 98 17.13 -13.44 24.99
C LEU A 98 18.05 -12.21 25.14
N VAL A 99 17.59 -11.13 25.79
CA VAL A 99 18.40 -9.93 26.08
C VAL A 99 19.76 -10.28 26.72
N PRO A 100 19.84 -11.18 27.74
CA PRO A 100 21.13 -11.56 28.33
C PRO A 100 22.10 -12.23 27.36
N LYS A 101 21.59 -12.74 26.23
CA LYS A 101 22.39 -13.35 25.16
C LYS A 101 22.77 -12.34 24.06
N GLY A 102 22.50 -11.05 24.26
CA GLY A 102 22.83 -9.98 23.32
C GLY A 102 21.83 -9.70 22.20
N TYR A 103 20.61 -10.29 22.25
CA TYR A 103 19.57 -10.02 21.26
C TYR A 103 19.02 -8.60 21.38
N LYS A 104 18.77 -7.99 20.23
CA LYS A 104 18.21 -6.63 20.12
C LYS A 104 16.85 -6.66 19.47
N LEU A 105 15.99 -5.72 19.84
CA LEU A 105 14.72 -5.47 19.18
C LEU A 105 14.83 -4.18 18.37
N ALA A 106 14.31 -4.19 17.15
CA ALA A 106 14.21 -3.01 16.29
C ALA A 106 12.81 -2.91 15.70
N PHE A 107 12.36 -1.68 15.50
CA PHE A 107 11.11 -1.37 14.83
C PHE A 107 11.41 -0.59 13.56
N PHE A 108 10.77 -0.97 12.46
CA PHE A 108 10.92 -0.31 11.17
C PHE A 108 9.55 0.12 10.66
N ASP A 109 9.45 1.35 10.16
CA ASP A 109 8.28 1.83 9.42
C ASP A 109 8.65 2.00 7.95
N ILE A 110 7.91 1.31 7.09
CA ILE A 110 8.11 1.42 5.64
C ILE A 110 7.16 2.46 5.09
N SER A 111 7.72 3.62 4.83
CA SER A 111 6.95 4.73 4.29
C SER A 111 6.37 4.40 2.91
N ARG A 112 5.07 4.66 2.74
CA ARG A 112 4.36 4.45 1.48
C ARG A 112 4.43 3.01 0.93
N ALA A 113 4.42 2.02 1.79
CA ALA A 113 4.53 0.60 1.45
C ALA A 113 3.66 0.16 0.26
N HIS A 114 2.39 0.58 0.22
CA HIS A 114 1.47 0.21 -0.86
C HIS A 114 1.88 0.71 -2.25
N PHE A 115 2.66 1.77 -2.34
CA PHE A 115 3.17 2.25 -3.63
C PHE A 115 4.44 1.52 -4.09
N MET A 116 5.03 0.67 -3.27
CA MET A 116 6.25 -0.05 -3.65
C MET A 116 5.94 -1.17 -4.65
N GLY A 117 4.79 -1.81 -4.53
CA GLY A 117 4.37 -2.92 -5.38
C GLY A 117 3.99 -2.47 -6.80
N THR A 118 4.26 -3.34 -7.77
CA THR A 118 3.82 -3.15 -9.17
C THR A 118 2.33 -3.47 -9.28
N ALA A 119 1.57 -2.62 -9.99
CA ALA A 119 0.16 -2.89 -10.26
C ALA A 119 0.00 -4.22 -11.00
N GLN A 120 -0.81 -5.12 -10.47
CA GLN A 120 -1.05 -6.45 -11.05
C GLN A 120 -2.25 -6.46 -12.01
N ARG A 121 -3.06 -5.41 -11.97
CA ARG A 121 -4.26 -5.25 -12.80
C ARG A 121 -4.19 -3.97 -13.60
N GLU A 122 -4.86 -3.95 -14.74
CA GLU A 122 -5.02 -2.75 -15.58
C GLU A 122 -6.09 -1.83 -14.96
N LEU A 123 -5.66 -0.93 -14.09
CA LEU A 123 -6.52 0.02 -13.38
C LEU A 123 -6.29 1.45 -13.85
N TYR A 124 -7.40 2.14 -14.10
CA TYR A 124 -7.41 3.54 -14.48
C TYR A 124 -7.99 4.39 -13.37
N VAL A 125 -7.35 5.52 -13.08
CA VAL A 125 -7.75 6.47 -12.04
C VAL A 125 -8.03 7.85 -12.63
N GLU A 126 -8.98 8.57 -12.02
CA GLU A 126 -9.19 9.98 -12.33
C GLU A 126 -7.94 10.78 -11.94
N LEU A 127 -7.68 11.86 -12.68
CA LEU A 127 -6.62 12.79 -12.30
C LEU A 127 -7.17 13.83 -11.32
N GLU A 128 -6.30 14.35 -10.47
CA GLU A 128 -6.61 15.50 -9.61
C GLU A 128 -6.77 16.78 -10.46
N GLU A 129 -7.45 17.79 -9.93
CA GLU A 129 -7.77 19.03 -10.66
C GLU A 129 -6.54 19.71 -11.25
N GLU A 130 -5.44 19.73 -10.50
CA GLU A 130 -4.20 20.33 -10.95
C GLU A 130 -3.53 19.53 -12.07
N ASP A 131 -3.62 18.20 -12.07
CA ASP A 131 -3.12 17.37 -13.14
C ASP A 131 -4.02 17.47 -14.39
N LEU A 132 -5.33 17.61 -14.21
CA LEU A 132 -6.26 17.91 -15.32
C LEU A 132 -5.96 19.27 -15.97
N ALA A 133 -5.59 20.26 -15.18
CA ALA A 133 -5.18 21.56 -15.70
C ALA A 133 -3.87 21.49 -16.51
N GLU A 134 -2.96 20.59 -16.14
CA GLU A 134 -1.68 20.39 -16.81
C GLU A 134 -1.81 19.52 -18.07
N TYR A 135 -2.55 18.40 -18.00
CA TYR A 135 -2.58 17.37 -19.07
C TYR A 135 -3.86 17.38 -19.92
N GLY A 136 -4.90 18.03 -19.47
CA GLY A 136 -6.21 18.10 -20.15
C GLY A 136 -7.28 17.20 -19.54
N SER A 137 -8.55 17.60 -19.68
CA SER A 137 -9.71 16.93 -19.08
C SER A 137 -10.06 15.58 -19.75
N ASP A 138 -9.48 15.31 -20.93
CA ASP A 138 -9.64 14.06 -21.68
C ASP A 138 -8.67 12.97 -21.23
N LYS A 139 -7.86 13.21 -20.20
CA LYS A 139 -6.86 12.29 -19.68
C LYS A 139 -7.30 11.60 -18.39
N CYS A 140 -6.64 10.47 -18.12
CA CYS A 140 -6.72 9.72 -16.87
C CYS A 140 -5.36 9.07 -16.58
N GLY A 141 -5.20 8.50 -15.39
CA GLY A 141 -3.99 7.80 -15.01
C GLY A 141 -4.14 6.29 -15.18
N LEU A 142 -3.21 5.63 -15.87
CA LEU A 142 -3.07 4.16 -15.88
C LEU A 142 -2.07 3.76 -14.79
N LEU A 143 -2.52 3.03 -13.76
CA LEU A 143 -1.64 2.63 -12.65
C LEU A 143 -0.50 1.74 -13.13
N ARG A 144 0.71 2.10 -12.70
CA ARG A 144 1.95 1.31 -12.85
C ARG A 144 2.35 0.66 -11.55
N ARG A 145 2.01 1.30 -10.45
CA ARG A 145 2.24 0.78 -9.10
C ARG A 145 0.92 0.64 -8.36
N SER A 146 0.92 -0.24 -7.38
CA SER A 146 -0.19 -0.35 -6.43
C SER A 146 -0.43 0.99 -5.73
N MET A 147 -1.65 1.26 -5.34
CA MET A 147 -2.04 2.54 -4.74
C MET A 147 -2.91 2.31 -3.50
N TYR A 148 -2.83 3.22 -2.53
CA TYR A 148 -3.76 3.21 -1.40
C TYR A 148 -5.21 3.19 -1.89
N GLY A 149 -6.00 2.27 -1.35
CA GLY A 149 -7.42 2.14 -1.65
C GLY A 149 -7.76 1.30 -2.88
N THR A 150 -6.78 0.71 -3.59
CA THR A 150 -7.04 -0.43 -4.46
C THR A 150 -7.25 -1.68 -3.61
N GLN A 151 -8.09 -2.59 -4.07
CA GLN A 151 -8.50 -3.76 -3.28
C GLN A 151 -7.37 -4.74 -3.00
N ASP A 152 -6.43 -4.84 -3.90
CA ASP A 152 -5.28 -5.76 -3.88
C ASP A 152 -3.99 -5.15 -3.31
N ALA A 153 -3.99 -3.86 -2.96
CA ALA A 153 -2.77 -3.17 -2.52
C ALA A 153 -2.05 -3.83 -1.35
N SER A 154 -2.80 -4.30 -0.37
CA SER A 154 -2.23 -4.97 0.81
C SER A 154 -1.64 -6.32 0.46
N GLN A 155 -2.29 -7.06 -0.42
CA GLN A 155 -1.84 -8.37 -0.86
C GLN A 155 -0.59 -8.28 -1.74
N ILE A 156 -0.56 -7.30 -2.66
CA ILE A 156 0.63 -7.02 -3.49
C ILE A 156 1.83 -6.72 -2.58
N TRP A 157 1.66 -5.83 -1.60
CA TRP A 157 2.70 -5.52 -0.64
C TRP A 157 3.15 -6.75 0.15
N GLN A 158 2.22 -7.58 0.62
CA GLN A 158 2.55 -8.82 1.33
C GLN A 158 3.36 -9.78 0.46
N LYS A 159 3.01 -9.92 -0.80
CA LYS A 159 3.74 -10.74 -1.75
C LYS A 159 5.18 -10.26 -1.91
N ASP A 160 5.37 -8.96 -2.17
CA ASP A 160 6.67 -8.36 -2.42
C ASP A 160 7.63 -8.52 -1.22
N TYR A 161 7.17 -8.20 0.02
CA TYR A 161 8.04 -8.37 1.18
C TYR A 161 8.26 -9.86 1.53
N THR A 162 7.29 -10.74 1.22
CA THR A 162 7.47 -12.19 1.39
C THR A 162 8.56 -12.70 0.46
N GLU A 163 8.52 -12.34 -0.81
CA GLU A 163 9.53 -12.71 -1.80
C GLU A 163 10.91 -12.16 -1.40
N LEU A 164 10.99 -10.92 -0.94
CA LEU A 164 12.23 -10.33 -0.46
C LEU A 164 12.81 -11.10 0.72
N LEU A 165 12.02 -11.36 1.76
CA LEU A 165 12.48 -12.07 2.96
C LEU A 165 12.86 -13.52 2.65
N THR A 166 12.06 -14.24 1.86
CA THR A 166 12.36 -15.63 1.52
C THR A 166 13.62 -15.75 0.65
N SER A 167 13.84 -14.80 -0.27
CA SER A 167 15.08 -14.75 -1.06
C SER A 167 16.33 -14.49 -0.22
N ASP A 168 16.17 -13.80 0.92
CA ASP A 168 17.24 -13.57 1.90
C ASP A 168 17.39 -14.72 2.92
N GLY A 169 16.68 -15.83 2.75
CA GLY A 169 16.79 -17.04 3.57
C GLY A 169 15.95 -17.03 4.84
N PHE A 170 14.87 -16.25 4.87
CA PHE A 170 13.86 -16.35 5.91
C PHE A 170 12.83 -17.45 5.57
N ASP A 171 12.49 -18.26 6.55
CA ASP A 171 11.35 -19.15 6.50
C ASP A 171 10.08 -18.42 6.89
N ARG A 172 9.02 -18.55 6.10
CA ARG A 172 7.72 -17.99 6.40
C ARG A 172 6.97 -18.86 7.40
N GLY A 173 6.33 -18.25 8.38
CA GLY A 173 5.54 -18.95 9.39
C GLY A 173 4.35 -19.72 8.82
N VAL A 174 4.18 -20.95 9.26
CA VAL A 174 3.07 -21.83 8.82
C VAL A 174 1.73 -21.37 9.42
N SER A 175 1.72 -21.04 10.72
CA SER A 175 0.51 -20.61 11.42
C SER A 175 0.09 -19.16 11.10
N ASN A 176 1.04 -18.32 10.74
CA ASN A 176 0.78 -16.95 10.32
C ASN A 176 1.80 -16.50 9.29
N GLY A 177 1.31 -16.13 8.11
CA GLY A 177 2.14 -15.75 6.97
C GLY A 177 2.79 -14.37 7.06
N ALA A 178 2.59 -13.62 8.16
CA ALA A 178 3.28 -12.35 8.41
C ALA A 178 4.45 -12.50 9.40
N VAL A 179 4.74 -13.71 9.87
CA VAL A 179 5.85 -14.01 10.77
C VAL A 179 6.94 -14.76 10.00
N PHE A 180 8.19 -14.35 10.17
CA PHE A 180 9.33 -14.92 9.48
C PHE A 180 10.48 -15.20 10.45
N HIS A 181 11.27 -16.23 10.15
CA HIS A 181 12.46 -16.59 10.91
C HIS A 181 13.61 -16.93 9.96
N LYS A 182 14.79 -16.38 10.23
CA LYS A 182 16.02 -16.73 9.51
C LYS A 182 16.91 -17.61 10.42
N PRO A 183 16.95 -18.93 10.20
CA PRO A 183 17.63 -19.86 11.08
C PRO A 183 19.15 -19.59 11.20
N SER A 184 19.78 -19.18 10.10
CA SER A 184 21.24 -18.96 10.04
C SER A 184 21.74 -17.85 10.99
N THR A 185 20.91 -16.88 11.32
CA THR A 185 21.25 -15.72 12.16
C THR A 185 20.32 -15.56 13.36
N ASP A 186 19.33 -16.44 13.49
CA ASP A 186 18.26 -16.40 14.49
C ASP A 186 17.48 -15.06 14.53
N VAL A 187 17.33 -14.42 13.37
CA VAL A 187 16.54 -13.19 13.22
C VAL A 187 15.07 -13.55 13.01
N ARG A 188 14.19 -12.88 13.74
CA ARG A 188 12.74 -12.99 13.59
C ARG A 188 12.14 -11.65 13.16
N VAL A 189 11.23 -11.69 12.19
CA VAL A 189 10.55 -10.53 11.62
C VAL A 189 9.04 -10.77 11.67
N MET A 190 8.30 -9.70 11.95
CA MET A 190 6.85 -9.74 11.96
C MET A 190 6.28 -8.41 11.44
#